data_842195e6543d41ae2c828c9916bfe812
#
_entry.id   842195e6543d41ae2c828c9916bfe812
#
_cell.length_a   1.000
_cell.length_b   1.000
_cell.length_c   1.000
_cell.angle_alpha   90.00
_cell.angle_beta   90.00
_cell.angle_gamma   90.00
#
_symmetry.space_group_name_H-M   'P 1'
#
loop_
_entity.id
_entity.type
_entity.pdbx_description
1 polymer ?
#
loop_
_entity_poly.entity_id
_entity_poly.type
_entity_poly.pdbx_seq_one_letter_code
_entity_poly.pdbx_strand_id
1 'polypeptide(L)' 'MSDGFTSYEANAVRWIVYHNSGTTFVRATTESIALARFMAKYPDKKVKDIKRA' A
#
# COMPACT_ATOMS: atom_id res chain seq x y z
N MET A 1 -6.14 -16.90 -16.81
CA MET A 1 -5.43 -16.78 -16.37
C MET A 1 -4.92 -15.53 -15.84
N SER A 2 -3.93 -15.19 -16.01
CA SER A 2 -3.35 -14.10 -15.33
C SER A 2 -3.67 -12.76 -15.94
N ASP A 3 -4.41 -12.74 -17.01
CA ASP A 3 -4.69 -11.48 -17.65
C ASP A 3 -5.44 -10.51 -16.78
N GLY A 4 -6.48 -10.94 -16.14
CA GLY A 4 -7.23 -10.07 -15.27
C GLY A 4 -6.40 -9.62 -14.10
N PHE A 5 -5.59 -10.51 -13.57
CA PHE A 5 -4.73 -10.20 -12.47
C PHE A 5 -3.66 -9.19 -12.88
N THR A 6 -3.12 -9.38 -14.06
CA THR A 6 -2.11 -8.48 -14.57
C THR A 6 -2.68 -7.08 -14.80
N SER A 7 -3.88 -6.97 -15.33
CA SER A 7 -4.52 -5.69 -15.50
C SER A 7 -4.72 -4.97 -14.20
N TYR A 8 -5.11 -5.70 -13.19
CA TYR A 8 -5.32 -5.12 -11.88
C TYR A 8 -4.01 -4.55 -11.35
N GLU A 9 -2.92 -5.30 -11.47
CA GLU A 9 -1.63 -4.85 -10.99
C GLU A 9 -1.12 -3.65 -11.79
N ALA A 10 -1.47 -3.56 -13.05
CA ALA A 10 -1.02 -2.49 -13.89
C ALA A 10 -1.57 -1.13 -13.45
N ASN A 11 -2.69 -1.13 -12.75
CA ASN A 11 -3.29 0.11 -12.26
C ASN A 11 -2.81 0.50 -10.88
N ALA A 12 -1.95 -0.31 -10.28
CA ALA A 12 -1.47 0.00 -8.94
C ALA A 12 -0.42 1.10 -9.00
N VAL A 13 -0.42 1.96 -8.02
CA VAL A 13 0.59 3.00 -7.88
C VAL A 13 1.30 2.79 -6.56
N ARG A 14 2.43 3.44 -6.41
CA ARG A 14 3.21 3.30 -5.19
C ARG A 14 2.75 4.34 -4.18
N TRP A 15 2.58 3.89 -2.94
CA TRP A 15 2.21 4.77 -1.83
C TRP A 15 3.31 4.71 -0.79
N ILE A 16 3.54 5.81 -0.10
CA ILE A 16 4.50 5.86 0.99
C ILE A 16 3.70 5.93 2.28
N VAL A 17 3.88 4.94 3.13
CA VAL A 17 3.23 4.91 4.43
C VAL A 17 4.24 5.37 5.47
N TYR A 18 3.93 6.47 6.15
CA TYR A 18 4.75 6.99 7.24
C TYR A 18 4.22 6.41 8.53
N HIS A 19 5.09 5.76 9.27
CA HIS A 19 4.67 5.09 10.50
C HIS A 19 5.69 5.33 11.60
N ASN A 20 5.42 4.81 12.77
CA ASN A 20 6.25 5.05 13.95
C ASN A 20 7.66 4.49 13.83
N SER A 21 7.91 3.59 12.91
CA SER A 21 9.24 3.00 12.71
C SER A 21 9.93 3.50 11.45
N GLY A 22 9.34 4.46 10.74
CA GLY A 22 9.93 5.01 9.51
C GLY A 22 8.95 5.03 8.37
N THR A 23 9.37 4.62 7.18
CA THR A 23 8.51 4.62 6.00
C THR A 23 8.53 3.28 5.31
N THR A 24 7.44 2.94 4.64
CA THR A 24 7.33 1.70 3.90
C THR A 24 6.58 2.00 2.60
N PHE A 25 7.02 1.42 1.50
CA PHE A 25 6.32 1.58 0.23
C PHE A 25 5.33 0.44 0.05
N VAL A 26 4.14 0.79 -0.43
CA VAL A 26 3.09 -0.19 -0.68
C VAL A 26 2.49 0.11 -2.04
N ARG A 27 2.25 -0.90 -2.85
CA ARG A 27 1.59 -0.74 -4.13
C ARG A 27 0.12 -1.05 -4.00
N ALA A 28 -0.71 -0.15 -4.50
CA ALA A 28 -2.16 -0.33 -4.46
C ALA A 28 -2.82 0.65 -5.40
N THR A 29 -4.05 0.39 -5.78
CA THR A 29 -4.78 1.28 -6.67
C THR A 29 -5.33 2.49 -5.94
N THR A 30 -5.59 2.37 -4.64
CA THR A 30 -6.11 3.49 -3.85
C THR A 30 -5.41 3.54 -2.51
N GLU A 31 -5.55 4.67 -1.85
CA GLU A 31 -5.01 4.88 -0.52
C GLU A 31 -5.58 3.87 0.48
N SER A 32 -6.88 3.64 0.41
CA SER A 32 -7.53 2.70 1.33
C SER A 32 -6.96 1.31 1.21
N ILE A 33 -6.73 0.87 -0.02
CA ILE A 33 -6.17 -0.46 -0.25
C ILE A 33 -4.73 -0.52 0.23
N ALA A 34 -3.97 0.55 -0.02
CA ALA A 34 -2.59 0.61 0.45
C ALA A 34 -2.53 0.50 1.96
N LEU A 35 -3.39 1.21 2.65
CA LEU A 35 -3.43 1.18 4.10
C LEU A 35 -3.81 -0.20 4.59
N ALA A 36 -4.83 -0.81 3.99
CA ALA A 36 -5.26 -2.14 4.37
C ALA A 36 -4.14 -3.17 4.21
N ARG A 37 -3.41 -3.09 3.09
CA ARG A 37 -2.30 -4.00 2.84
C ARG A 37 -1.19 -3.80 3.85
N PHE A 38 -0.88 -2.55 4.17
CA PHE A 38 0.15 -2.25 5.15
C PHE A 38 -0.24 -2.81 6.52
N MET A 39 -1.47 -2.57 6.95
CA MET A 39 -1.91 -3.02 8.26
C MET A 39 -1.96 -4.53 8.36
N ALA A 40 -2.29 -5.21 7.26
CA ALA A 40 -2.31 -6.66 7.25
C ALA A 40 -0.90 -7.24 7.44
N LYS A 41 0.08 -6.55 6.89
CA LYS A 41 1.46 -7.03 6.95
C LYS A 41 2.16 -6.60 8.25
N TYR A 42 1.83 -5.41 8.74
CA TYR A 42 2.47 -4.85 9.94
C TYR A 42 1.42 -4.39 10.94
N PRO A 43 0.72 -5.32 11.57
CA PRO A 43 -0.38 -4.93 12.46
C PRO A 43 0.05 -4.18 13.71
N ASP A 44 1.32 -4.27 14.10
CA ASP A 44 1.77 -3.55 15.27
C ASP A 44 2.31 -2.17 14.97
N LYS A 45 2.44 -1.78 13.71
CA LYS A 45 2.94 -0.45 13.39
C LYS A 45 1.80 0.55 13.42
N LYS A 46 2.11 1.76 13.79
CA LYS A 46 1.11 2.83 13.81
C LYS A 46 1.35 3.77 12.66
N VAL A 47 0.35 3.93 11.81
CA VAL A 47 0.44 4.78 10.63
C VAL A 47 0.28 6.23 11.04
N LYS A 48 1.19 7.09 10.60
CA LYS A 48 1.12 8.51 10.85
C LYS A 48 0.54 9.25 9.65
N ASP A 49 0.88 8.81 8.45
CA ASP A 49 0.41 9.47 7.24
C ASP A 49 0.61 8.53 6.07
N ILE A 50 -0.03 8.83 4.95
CA ILE A 50 0.15 8.07 3.74
C ILE A 50 0.04 9.02 2.55
N LYS A 51 0.96 8.89 1.60
CA LYS A 51 1.01 9.77 0.44
C LYS A 51 1.33 8.96 -0.80
N ARG A 52 0.95 9.49 -1.93
CA ARG A 52 1.34 8.89 -3.20
C ARG A 52 2.79 9.21 -3.46
N ALA A 53 3.53 8.21 -3.85
CA ALA A 53 4.95 8.40 -4.15
C ALA A 53 5.16 9.04 -5.52
#